data_70216367bcab7c9b33c4b6a56c0505c6
#
_entry.id   70216367bcab7c9b33c4b6a56c0505c6
#
_cell.length_a   1.000
_cell.length_b   1.000
_cell.length_c   1.000
_cell.angle_alpha   90.00
_cell.angle_beta   90.00
_cell.angle_gamma   90.00
#
_symmetry.space_group_name_H-M   'P 1'
#
loop_
_entity.id
_entity.type
_entity.pdbx_description
1 polymer ?
#
loop_
_entity_poly.entity_id
_entity_poly.type
_entity_poly.pdbx_seq_one_letter_code
_entity_poly.pdbx_strand_id
1 'polypeptide(L)'
;MKRNLILCLCICTSVMASSKIAIAIKVKGKVSVIQKGSPEKQSLKPGTALSDQDKILTGKDGFAAIMYLDDKTVVKLLGNSDLTVAGNRTGGKINKSLDIKYGKIAASITPQKGNEFRIATPTSVASVKGTELTIASDPSTGDSFTLLESLIEVTNAFTGETTEVEQGETAVSTPEGSLE
;
A
#
# COMPACT_ATOMS: atom_id res chain seq x y z
N MET A 1 3.07 -63.82 -16.42
CA MET A 1 3.40 -62.49 -16.93
C MET A 1 2.56 -61.46 -16.19
N LYS A 2 3.13 -60.72 -15.19
CA LYS A 2 2.47 -59.68 -14.42
C LYS A 2 2.82 -58.31 -15.04
N ARG A 3 1.84 -57.64 -15.64
CA ARG A 3 2.01 -56.28 -16.20
C ARG A 3 1.84 -55.27 -15.07
N ASN A 4 2.91 -54.62 -14.64
CA ASN A 4 2.86 -53.48 -13.72
C ASN A 4 2.41 -52.25 -14.50
N LEU A 5 1.20 -51.77 -14.21
CA LEU A 5 0.67 -50.50 -14.71
C LEU A 5 1.18 -49.39 -13.75
N ILE A 6 2.21 -48.67 -14.18
CA ILE A 6 2.71 -47.49 -13.45
C ILE A 6 1.77 -46.32 -13.80
N LEU A 7 0.90 -45.97 -12.85
CA LEU A 7 0.05 -44.80 -12.93
C LEU A 7 0.89 -43.56 -12.61
N CYS A 8 1.32 -42.84 -13.65
CA CYS A 8 2.06 -41.57 -13.51
C CYS A 8 1.07 -40.48 -13.11
N LEU A 9 1.01 -40.15 -11.81
CA LEU A 9 0.21 -39.07 -11.28
C LEU A 9 0.89 -37.74 -11.58
N CYS A 10 0.54 -37.11 -12.71
CA CYS A 10 0.95 -35.73 -13.03
C CYS A 10 0.27 -34.77 -12.05
N ILE A 11 1.00 -34.36 -11.02
CA ILE A 11 0.59 -33.25 -10.14
C ILE A 11 0.79 -31.96 -10.94
N CYS A 12 -0.26 -31.47 -11.58
CA CYS A 12 -0.32 -30.15 -12.20
C CYS A 12 -0.36 -29.11 -11.05
N THR A 13 0.80 -28.61 -10.64
CA THR A 13 0.87 -27.42 -9.78
C THR A 13 0.49 -26.21 -10.61
N SER A 14 -0.77 -25.77 -10.48
CA SER A 14 -1.22 -24.50 -11.06
C SER A 14 -0.48 -23.36 -10.37
N VAL A 15 0.55 -22.82 -11.02
CA VAL A 15 1.18 -21.55 -10.62
C VAL A 15 0.14 -20.45 -10.85
N MET A 16 -0.51 -20.01 -9.78
CA MET A 16 -1.37 -18.82 -9.81
C MET A 16 -0.49 -17.62 -10.11
N ALA A 17 -0.47 -17.15 -11.34
CA ALA A 17 0.23 -15.93 -11.74
C ALA A 17 -0.39 -14.75 -10.99
N SER A 18 0.31 -14.21 -10.00
CA SER A 18 -0.12 -13.01 -9.29
C SER A 18 -0.16 -11.82 -10.23
N SER A 19 -1.32 -11.18 -10.35
CA SER A 19 -1.51 -10.01 -11.20
C SER A 19 -0.67 -8.84 -10.69
N LYS A 20 0.14 -8.23 -11.57
CA LYS A 20 0.91 -7.03 -11.25
C LYS A 20 -0.03 -5.83 -11.17
N ILE A 21 0.09 -5.06 -10.08
CA ILE A 21 -0.79 -3.91 -9.78
C ILE A 21 -0.04 -2.58 -9.77
N ALA A 22 1.26 -2.59 -9.46
CA ALA A 22 2.09 -1.39 -9.43
C ALA A 22 3.51 -1.69 -9.94
N ILE A 23 4.28 -0.64 -10.14
CA ILE A 23 5.69 -0.70 -10.53
C ILE A 23 6.52 0.31 -9.72
N ALA A 24 7.71 -0.08 -9.30
CA ALA A 24 8.67 0.84 -8.71
C ALA A 24 9.28 1.74 -9.80
N ILE A 25 9.01 3.05 -9.76
CA ILE A 25 9.49 4.01 -10.77
C ILE A 25 10.78 4.70 -10.36
N LYS A 26 11.04 4.81 -9.06
CA LYS A 26 12.28 5.39 -8.52
C LYS A 26 12.64 4.72 -7.21
N VAL A 27 13.92 4.41 -7.04
CA VAL A 27 14.47 3.82 -5.82
C VAL A 27 15.80 4.47 -5.51
N LYS A 28 16.05 4.86 -4.24
CA LYS A 28 17.32 5.39 -3.75
C LYS A 28 17.63 4.79 -2.38
N GLY A 29 18.90 4.63 -2.05
CA GLY A 29 19.35 4.08 -0.77
C GLY A 29 18.93 2.63 -0.58
N LYS A 30 18.81 2.21 0.68
CA LYS A 30 18.46 0.83 1.03
C LYS A 30 16.93 0.66 1.02
N VAL A 31 16.43 -0.06 0.02
CA VAL A 31 15.01 -0.41 -0.09
C VAL A 31 14.87 -1.88 -0.42
N SER A 32 13.95 -2.55 0.27
CA SER A 32 13.66 -3.97 0.07
C SER A 32 12.19 -4.20 -0.24
N VAL A 33 11.92 -5.27 -0.99
CA VAL A 33 10.58 -5.80 -1.20
C VAL A 33 10.51 -7.21 -0.62
N ILE A 34 9.38 -7.53 0.02
CA ILE A 34 9.00 -8.87 0.45
C ILE A 34 7.76 -9.23 -0.34
N GLN A 35 7.85 -10.24 -1.17
CA GLN A 35 6.72 -10.71 -1.98
C GLN A 35 5.72 -11.48 -1.11
N LYS A 36 4.45 -11.38 -1.43
CA LYS A 36 3.40 -12.16 -0.76
C LYS A 36 3.74 -13.65 -0.71
N GLY A 37 3.67 -14.22 0.48
CA GLY A 37 3.95 -15.65 0.71
C GLY A 37 5.42 -16.04 0.72
N SER A 38 6.35 -15.09 0.57
CA SER A 38 7.78 -15.31 0.72
C SER A 38 8.32 -14.54 1.92
N PRO A 39 9.09 -15.16 2.83
CA PRO A 39 9.76 -14.43 3.92
C PRO A 39 11.02 -13.68 3.44
N GLU A 40 11.45 -13.89 2.21
CA GLU A 40 12.70 -13.38 1.69
C GLU A 40 12.64 -11.90 1.34
N LYS A 41 13.59 -11.12 1.88
CA LYS A 41 13.81 -9.71 1.51
C LYS A 41 14.69 -9.63 0.27
N GLN A 42 14.15 -9.08 -0.79
CA GLN A 42 14.87 -8.80 -2.03
C GLN A 42 15.11 -7.29 -2.16
N SER A 43 16.23 -6.90 -2.78
CA SER A 43 16.49 -5.48 -3.06
C SER A 43 15.48 -4.97 -4.09
N LEU A 44 14.75 -3.91 -3.76
CA LEU A 44 13.86 -3.24 -4.71
C LEU A 44 14.69 -2.43 -5.71
N LYS A 45 14.37 -2.52 -6.98
CA LYS A 45 15.01 -1.76 -8.07
C LYS A 45 13.95 -1.02 -8.89
N PRO A 46 14.30 0.11 -9.54
CA PRO A 46 13.42 0.71 -10.54
C PRO A 46 13.05 -0.33 -11.62
N GLY A 47 11.79 -0.33 -12.05
CA GLY A 47 11.24 -1.32 -12.98
C GLY A 47 10.71 -2.59 -12.32
N THR A 48 10.92 -2.82 -11.02
CA THR A 48 10.34 -3.97 -10.32
C THR A 48 8.83 -3.86 -10.29
N ALA A 49 8.14 -4.85 -10.85
CA ALA A 49 6.69 -4.95 -10.83
C ALA A 49 6.21 -5.54 -9.50
N LEU A 50 5.23 -4.89 -8.88
CA LEU A 50 4.66 -5.24 -7.59
C LEU A 50 3.30 -5.90 -7.77
N SER A 51 3.03 -6.89 -6.94
CA SER A 51 1.76 -7.62 -6.87
C SER A 51 0.96 -7.23 -5.64
N ASP A 52 -0.28 -7.70 -5.58
CA ASP A 52 -1.10 -7.59 -4.38
C ASP A 52 -0.41 -8.19 -3.16
N GLN A 53 -0.41 -7.45 -2.04
CA GLN A 53 0.20 -7.80 -0.75
C GLN A 53 1.75 -7.84 -0.76
N ASP A 54 2.41 -7.27 -1.75
CA ASP A 54 3.85 -7.07 -1.67
C ASP A 54 4.16 -5.94 -0.68
N LYS A 55 5.16 -6.17 0.18
CA LYS A 55 5.57 -5.24 1.23
C LYS A 55 6.88 -4.54 0.83
N ILE A 56 6.94 -3.23 1.01
CA ILE A 56 8.11 -2.40 0.75
C ILE A 56 8.65 -1.85 2.06
N LEU A 57 9.95 -1.99 2.28
CA LEU A 57 10.66 -1.52 3.45
C LEU A 57 11.77 -0.56 3.02
N THR A 58 11.78 0.65 3.56
CA THR A 58 12.87 1.61 3.36
C THR A 58 13.75 1.70 4.61
N GLY A 59 15.06 1.70 4.41
CA GLY A 59 16.02 2.02 5.48
C GLY A 59 16.07 3.54 5.74
N LYS A 60 16.93 3.98 6.66
CA LYS A 60 17.05 5.40 7.08
C LYS A 60 17.20 6.37 5.90
N ASP A 61 18.06 6.04 4.94
CA ASP A 61 18.33 6.85 3.75
C ASP A 61 17.59 6.32 2.51
N GLY A 62 16.60 5.42 2.74
CA GLY A 62 15.83 4.79 1.68
C GLY A 62 14.74 5.70 1.15
N PHE A 63 14.49 5.60 -0.14
CA PHE A 63 13.37 6.25 -0.81
C PHE A 63 12.87 5.33 -1.93
N ALA A 64 11.56 5.17 -2.01
CA ALA A 64 10.92 4.52 -3.15
C ALA A 64 9.75 5.36 -3.65
N ALA A 65 9.55 5.38 -4.95
CA ALA A 65 8.31 5.83 -5.57
C ALA A 65 7.75 4.68 -6.38
N ILE A 66 6.50 4.35 -6.13
CA ILE A 66 5.74 3.32 -6.86
C ILE A 66 4.59 3.99 -7.59
N MET A 67 4.17 3.39 -8.70
CA MET A 67 3.05 3.86 -9.51
C MET A 67 2.10 2.71 -9.79
N TYR A 68 0.82 2.90 -9.51
CA TYR A 68 -0.23 1.95 -9.91
C TYR A 68 -0.41 1.94 -11.43
N LEU A 69 -0.65 0.74 -11.99
CA LEU A 69 -0.60 0.53 -13.44
C LEU A 69 -1.85 0.99 -14.18
N ASP A 70 -2.99 1.08 -13.50
CA ASP A 70 -4.28 1.41 -14.11
C ASP A 70 -4.52 2.92 -14.26
N ASP A 71 -4.19 3.72 -13.25
CA ASP A 71 -4.52 5.15 -13.19
C ASP A 71 -3.32 6.07 -12.94
N LYS A 72 -2.12 5.49 -12.82
CA LYS A 72 -0.87 6.21 -12.54
C LYS A 72 -0.82 6.94 -11.20
N THR A 73 -1.65 6.56 -10.24
CA THR A 73 -1.51 7.00 -8.84
C THR A 73 -0.09 6.72 -8.36
N VAL A 74 0.56 7.73 -7.78
CA VAL A 74 1.95 7.64 -7.31
C VAL A 74 2.01 7.69 -5.79
N VAL A 75 2.75 6.75 -5.21
CA VAL A 75 3.02 6.68 -3.77
C VAL A 75 4.53 6.74 -3.55
N LYS A 76 4.96 7.68 -2.72
CA LYS A 76 6.36 7.91 -2.35
C LYS A 76 6.57 7.49 -0.91
N LEU A 77 7.51 6.59 -0.66
CA LEU A 77 7.94 6.16 0.65
C LEU A 77 9.24 6.87 1.00
N LEU A 78 9.28 7.51 2.16
CA LEU A 78 10.50 8.12 2.70
C LEU A 78 11.27 7.09 3.55
N GLY A 79 12.40 7.52 4.12
CA GLY A 79 13.21 6.65 4.98
C GLY A 79 12.47 6.12 6.20
N ASN A 80 12.85 4.93 6.66
CA ASN A 80 12.25 4.22 7.79
C ASN A 80 10.73 4.03 7.65
N SER A 81 10.28 3.48 6.53
CA SER A 81 8.87 3.20 6.26
C SER A 81 8.63 1.74 5.95
N ASP A 82 7.47 1.22 6.38
CA ASP A 82 6.94 -0.13 6.08
C ASP A 82 5.54 0.04 5.48
N LEU A 83 5.40 -0.35 4.23
CA LEU A 83 4.16 -0.23 3.45
C LEU A 83 3.84 -1.54 2.75
N THR A 84 2.61 -2.01 2.88
CA THR A 84 2.05 -3.08 2.05
C THR A 84 1.20 -2.48 0.93
N VAL A 85 1.52 -2.86 -0.31
CA VAL A 85 0.78 -2.45 -1.51
C VAL A 85 -0.30 -3.47 -1.76
N ALA A 86 -1.55 -3.06 -1.76
CA ALA A 86 -2.66 -3.96 -2.01
C ALA A 86 -3.53 -3.48 -3.18
N GLY A 87 -4.14 -4.43 -3.88
CA GLY A 87 -5.06 -4.11 -4.94
C GLY A 87 -5.62 -5.34 -5.62
N ASN A 88 -6.91 -5.31 -5.88
CA ASN A 88 -7.61 -6.35 -6.62
C ASN A 88 -8.05 -5.80 -7.99
N ARG A 89 -7.61 -6.47 -9.05
CA ARG A 89 -7.94 -6.09 -10.43
C ARG A 89 -9.31 -6.64 -10.82
N THR A 90 -10.23 -5.75 -11.17
CA THR A 90 -11.56 -6.08 -11.65
C THR A 90 -11.89 -5.23 -12.89
N GLY A 91 -12.17 -5.86 -14.02
CA GLY A 91 -12.59 -5.16 -15.25
C GLY A 91 -11.57 -4.11 -15.75
N GLY A 92 -10.27 -4.36 -15.62
CA GLY A 92 -9.22 -3.44 -16.06
C GLY A 92 -8.83 -2.35 -15.04
N LYS A 93 -9.63 -2.16 -13.98
CA LYS A 93 -9.35 -1.25 -12.85
C LYS A 93 -8.75 -2.03 -11.69
N ILE A 94 -8.06 -1.32 -10.79
CA ILE A 94 -7.52 -1.86 -9.55
C ILE A 94 -8.24 -1.18 -8.39
N ASN A 95 -8.94 -1.97 -7.56
CA ASN A 95 -9.40 -1.50 -6.25
C ASN A 95 -8.20 -1.48 -5.33
N LYS A 96 -7.73 -0.28 -5.00
CA LYS A 96 -6.44 -0.04 -4.36
C LYS A 96 -6.57 0.16 -2.87
N SER A 97 -5.60 -0.37 -2.13
CA SER A 97 -5.37 0.04 -0.76
C SER A 97 -3.88 0.05 -0.42
N LEU A 98 -3.55 0.86 0.57
CA LEU A 98 -2.25 0.87 1.22
C LEU A 98 -2.44 0.47 2.67
N ASP A 99 -1.52 -0.33 3.20
CA ASP A 99 -1.44 -0.63 4.61
C ASP A 99 -0.07 -0.14 5.11
N ILE A 100 -0.08 0.94 5.86
CA ILE A 100 1.11 1.62 6.37
C ILE A 100 1.31 1.15 7.81
N LYS A 101 2.38 0.41 8.05
CA LYS A 101 2.71 -0.02 9.41
C LYS A 101 3.40 1.07 10.22
N TYR A 102 4.27 1.83 9.59
CA TYR A 102 4.95 3.02 10.13
C TYR A 102 5.69 3.77 9.02
N GLY A 103 6.04 5.01 9.30
CA GLY A 103 6.89 5.84 8.44
C GLY A 103 6.20 7.04 7.83
N LYS A 104 6.81 7.62 6.80
CA LYS A 104 6.31 8.80 6.09
C LYS A 104 6.06 8.49 4.63
N ILE A 105 4.84 8.76 4.21
CA ILE A 105 4.34 8.48 2.87
C ILE A 105 3.78 9.78 2.28
N ALA A 106 4.10 10.06 1.03
CA ALA A 106 3.41 11.09 0.25
C ALA A 106 2.71 10.43 -0.94
N ALA A 107 1.45 10.70 -1.13
CA ALA A 107 0.64 10.12 -2.19
C ALA A 107 0.01 11.20 -3.07
N SER A 108 0.11 11.01 -4.38
CA SER A 108 -0.64 11.76 -5.40
C SER A 108 -1.62 10.79 -6.04
N ILE A 109 -2.87 10.87 -5.62
CA ILE A 109 -3.93 9.92 -5.95
C ILE A 109 -4.80 10.50 -7.04
N THR A 110 -4.77 9.85 -8.19
CA THR A 110 -5.62 10.20 -9.33
C THR A 110 -7.10 10.02 -8.99
N PRO A 111 -8.04 10.87 -9.49
CA PRO A 111 -9.47 10.73 -9.24
C PRO A 111 -9.99 9.31 -9.55
N GLN A 112 -10.58 8.66 -8.56
CA GLN A 112 -10.93 7.23 -8.59
C GLN A 112 -12.25 6.91 -9.33
N LYS A 113 -12.98 7.92 -9.81
CA LYS A 113 -14.19 7.77 -10.66
C LYS A 113 -15.23 6.78 -10.11
N GLY A 114 -15.63 7.00 -8.86
CA GLY A 114 -16.65 6.21 -8.17
C GLY A 114 -16.12 5.05 -7.32
N ASN A 115 -14.81 4.79 -7.36
CA ASN A 115 -14.14 3.93 -6.39
C ASN A 115 -13.44 4.77 -5.32
N GLU A 116 -12.99 4.12 -4.26
CA GLU A 116 -12.20 4.76 -3.20
C GLU A 116 -10.82 4.12 -3.12
N PHE A 117 -9.83 4.95 -2.84
CA PHE A 117 -8.50 4.51 -2.49
C PHE A 117 -8.40 4.49 -0.96
N ARG A 118 -8.30 3.30 -0.39
CA ARG A 118 -8.24 3.12 1.06
C ARG A 118 -6.80 3.18 1.55
N ILE A 119 -6.55 3.95 2.60
CA ILE A 119 -5.27 3.99 3.30
C ILE A 119 -5.52 3.57 4.75
N ALA A 120 -4.91 2.47 5.18
CA ALA A 120 -4.96 1.99 6.54
C ALA A 120 -3.62 2.24 7.23
N THR A 121 -3.69 2.66 8.47
CA THR A 121 -2.57 2.85 9.39
C THR A 121 -2.88 2.13 10.71
N PRO A 122 -1.98 2.06 11.69
CA PRO A 122 -2.27 1.44 12.97
C PRO A 122 -3.44 2.06 13.74
N THR A 123 -3.67 3.37 13.60
CA THR A 123 -4.72 4.06 14.36
C THR A 123 -5.90 4.53 13.52
N SER A 124 -5.80 4.49 12.18
CA SER A 124 -6.82 5.11 11.32
C SER A 124 -7.03 4.40 9.99
N VAL A 125 -8.15 4.74 9.39
CA VAL A 125 -8.46 4.44 7.99
C VAL A 125 -8.87 5.72 7.29
N ALA A 126 -8.20 6.08 6.19
CA ALA A 126 -8.59 7.17 5.32
C ALA A 126 -9.21 6.66 4.02
N SER A 127 -10.31 7.29 3.61
CA SER A 127 -11.01 7.05 2.34
C SER A 127 -10.76 8.21 1.39
N VAL A 128 -10.13 7.94 0.25
CA VAL A 128 -9.60 8.95 -0.66
C VAL A 128 -10.20 8.77 -2.05
N LYS A 129 -10.79 9.83 -2.60
CA LYS A 129 -11.39 9.84 -3.96
C LYS A 129 -10.47 10.42 -5.02
N GLY A 130 -9.43 11.13 -4.61
CA GLY A 130 -8.43 11.77 -5.47
C GLY A 130 -7.90 13.05 -4.82
N THR A 131 -6.58 13.07 -4.50
CA THR A 131 -5.93 14.18 -3.79
C THR A 131 -4.42 14.01 -3.75
N GLU A 132 -3.73 15.05 -3.28
CA GLU A 132 -2.36 14.96 -2.78
C GLU A 132 -2.35 15.05 -1.25
N LEU A 133 -1.71 14.09 -0.59
CA LEU A 133 -1.61 14.05 0.87
C LEU A 133 -0.27 13.50 1.34
N THR A 134 0.09 13.88 2.56
CA THR A 134 1.22 13.31 3.30
C THR A 134 0.70 12.62 4.56
N ILE A 135 1.23 11.45 4.83
CA ILE A 135 0.89 10.64 6.00
C ILE A 135 2.19 10.41 6.79
N ALA A 136 2.16 10.68 8.07
CA ALA A 136 3.19 10.19 9.00
C ALA A 136 2.52 9.25 9.99
N SER A 137 3.07 8.06 10.13
CA SER A 137 2.51 6.99 10.97
C SER A 137 3.55 6.45 11.92
N ASP A 138 3.20 6.41 13.20
CA ASP A 138 3.97 5.79 14.27
C ASP A 138 3.02 5.04 15.20
N PRO A 139 3.19 3.70 15.36
CA PRO A 139 2.29 2.89 16.18
C PRO A 139 2.20 3.31 17.66
N SER A 140 3.17 4.08 18.16
CA SER A 140 3.24 4.50 19.57
C SER A 140 2.68 5.89 19.81
N THR A 141 2.77 6.78 18.83
CA THR A 141 2.33 8.19 18.97
C THR A 141 1.11 8.54 18.14
N GLY A 142 0.77 7.69 17.17
CA GLY A 142 -0.37 7.87 16.29
C GLY A 142 -0.01 8.26 14.87
N ASP A 143 -1.02 8.66 14.13
CA ASP A 143 -0.95 8.96 12.71
C ASP A 143 -1.36 10.40 12.44
N SER A 144 -0.74 11.03 11.43
CA SER A 144 -1.16 12.33 10.93
C SER A 144 -1.39 12.28 9.43
N PHE A 145 -2.48 12.91 8.99
CA PHE A 145 -2.89 13.04 7.59
C PHE A 145 -2.93 14.51 7.23
N THR A 146 -1.95 15.00 6.48
CA THR A 146 -1.91 16.39 5.99
C THR A 146 -2.37 16.42 4.54
N LEU A 147 -3.44 17.16 4.29
CA LEU A 147 -4.05 17.24 2.98
C LEU A 147 -3.58 18.46 2.20
N LEU A 148 -3.13 18.26 0.98
CA LEU A 148 -2.65 19.32 0.10
C LEU A 148 -3.71 19.80 -0.89
N GLU A 149 -4.67 18.94 -1.25
CA GLU A 149 -5.76 19.25 -2.19
C GLU A 149 -7.03 18.46 -1.81
N SER A 150 -8.20 18.96 -2.20
CA SER A 150 -9.52 18.31 -2.07
C SER A 150 -9.97 18.09 -0.62
N LEU A 151 -10.67 16.98 -0.38
CA LEU A 151 -11.23 16.56 0.91
C LEU A 151 -11.06 15.05 1.07
N ILE A 152 -10.74 14.59 2.27
CA ILE A 152 -10.74 13.18 2.65
C ILE A 152 -11.53 12.96 3.93
N GLU A 153 -11.97 11.72 4.14
CA GLU A 153 -12.54 11.25 5.37
C GLU A 153 -11.53 10.37 6.11
N VAL A 154 -11.28 10.67 7.38
CA VAL A 154 -10.39 9.88 8.26
C VAL A 154 -11.23 9.34 9.41
N THR A 155 -11.13 8.03 9.65
CA THR A 155 -11.82 7.34 10.74
C THR A 155 -10.79 6.75 11.70
N ASN A 156 -10.90 7.03 13.00
CA ASN A 156 -10.10 6.35 14.02
C ASN A 156 -10.51 4.87 14.10
N ALA A 157 -9.54 3.97 14.04
CA ALA A 157 -9.78 2.52 13.99
C ALA A 157 -10.27 1.92 15.32
N PHE A 158 -10.06 2.61 16.45
CA PHE A 158 -10.42 2.13 17.79
C PHE A 158 -11.81 2.61 18.22
N THR A 159 -12.12 3.89 17.96
CA THR A 159 -13.37 4.50 18.40
C THR A 159 -14.44 4.53 17.32
N GLY A 160 -14.04 4.44 16.04
CA GLY A 160 -14.93 4.64 14.90
C GLY A 160 -15.31 6.11 14.69
N GLU A 161 -14.72 7.05 15.44
CA GLU A 161 -14.89 8.48 15.23
C GLU A 161 -14.35 8.85 13.84
N THR A 162 -15.10 9.70 13.14
CA THR A 162 -14.78 10.10 11.77
C THR A 162 -14.73 11.61 11.68
N THR A 163 -13.73 12.14 10.97
CA THR A 163 -13.61 13.56 10.64
C THR A 163 -13.35 13.76 9.15
N GLU A 164 -13.85 14.85 8.61
CA GLU A 164 -13.45 15.34 7.29
C GLU A 164 -12.22 16.23 7.44
N VAL A 165 -11.26 16.09 6.51
CA VAL A 165 -10.04 16.90 6.46
C VAL A 165 -10.04 17.64 5.16
N GLU A 166 -9.99 18.96 5.22
CA GLU A 166 -9.99 19.84 4.07
C GLU A 166 -8.57 20.21 3.62
N GLN A 167 -8.47 20.83 2.46
CA GLN A 167 -7.20 21.31 1.93
C GLN A 167 -6.47 22.24 2.93
N GLY A 168 -5.22 21.95 3.21
CA GLY A 168 -4.36 22.68 4.13
C GLY A 168 -4.47 22.24 5.59
N GLU A 169 -5.38 21.33 5.90
CA GLU A 169 -5.56 20.80 7.25
C GLU A 169 -4.76 19.52 7.50
N THR A 170 -4.67 19.19 8.77
CA THR A 170 -4.04 17.95 9.25
C THR A 170 -4.95 17.31 10.29
N ALA A 171 -5.37 16.08 10.06
CA ALA A 171 -5.96 15.26 11.11
C ALA A 171 -4.88 14.49 11.84
N VAL A 172 -5.02 14.38 13.16
CA VAL A 172 -4.16 13.57 14.03
C VAL A 172 -5.02 12.52 14.73
N SER A 173 -4.64 11.27 14.60
CA SER A 173 -5.31 10.13 15.23
C SER A 173 -4.36 9.39 16.15
N THR A 174 -4.77 9.17 17.41
CA THR A 174 -3.92 8.55 18.43
C THR A 174 -4.35 7.13 18.76
N PRO A 175 -3.44 6.32 19.34
CA PRO A 175 -3.78 4.98 19.83
C PRO A 175 -4.82 4.99 20.96
N GLU A 176 -4.93 6.11 21.71
CA GLU A 176 -5.93 6.31 22.77
C GLU A 176 -7.33 6.58 22.23
N GLY A 177 -7.45 6.79 20.90
CA GLY A 177 -8.72 6.97 20.23
C GLY A 177 -9.10 8.42 19.96
N SER A 178 -8.22 9.40 20.24
CA SER A 178 -8.45 10.80 19.85
C SER A 178 -8.34 10.95 18.32
N LEU A 179 -9.19 11.80 17.75
CA LEU A 179 -9.17 12.23 16.36
C LEU A 179 -9.42 13.74 16.29
N GLU A 180 -8.37 14.52 15.93
CA GLU A 180 -8.38 16.00 15.90
C GLU A 180 -7.96 16.52 14.52
#